data_3114d76b7486e704c60562230c4fd426
#
_entry.id   3114d76b7486e704c60562230c4fd426
#
_cell.length_a   1.000
_cell.length_b   1.000
_cell.length_c   1.000
_cell.angle_alpha   90.00
_cell.angle_beta   90.00
_cell.angle_gamma   90.00
#
_symmetry.space_group_name_H-M   'P 1'
#
loop_
_entity.id
_entity.type
_entity.pdbx_description
1 polymer ?
#
loop_
_entity_poly.entity_id
_entity_poly.type
_entity_poly.pdbx_seq_one_letter_code
_entity_poly.pdbx_strand_id
1 'polypeptide(L)'
;MGEKHKSSSEEQMIAEQYIFKAIEKQLQINLEHDRKIYLADNPFTYIQPDFYSEDYCIVGEIFSHIGKPKKAQNNKIANDILKMLLLEKVTGKKYRKIIAVCDEIEWKKLNGKSVLAETIRQFGIEIINIEIEDEMRNTILEAQKRQTMVNA
;
A
#
# COMPACT_ATOMS: atom_id res chain seq x y z
N MET A 1 -11.70 24.22 3.69
CA MET A 1 -11.04 23.09 3.05
C MET A 1 -9.71 22.67 3.70
N GLY A 2 -8.90 23.61 4.17
CA GLY A 2 -7.54 23.34 4.63
C GLY A 2 -7.42 22.44 5.86
N GLU A 3 -8.12 22.78 6.94
CA GLU A 3 -7.92 22.08 8.23
C GLU A 3 -8.42 20.65 8.26
N LYS A 4 -9.60 20.39 7.66
CA LYS A 4 -10.16 19.03 7.63
C LYS A 4 -9.34 18.06 6.77
N HIS A 5 -8.86 18.52 5.62
CA HIS A 5 -7.98 17.72 4.76
C HIS A 5 -6.63 17.48 5.42
N LYS A 6 -6.09 18.50 6.05
CA LYS A 6 -4.80 18.41 6.74
C LYS A 6 -4.85 17.41 7.89
N SER A 7 -5.93 17.44 8.68
CA SER A 7 -6.13 16.51 9.78
C SER A 7 -6.25 15.07 9.30
N SER A 8 -7.02 14.82 8.23
CA SER A 8 -7.17 13.48 7.65
C SER A 8 -5.85 12.97 7.07
N SER A 9 -5.08 13.85 6.41
CA SER A 9 -3.77 13.50 5.88
C SER A 9 -2.76 13.15 6.97
N GLU A 10 -2.77 13.89 8.08
CA GLU A 10 -1.89 13.61 9.22
C GLU A 10 -2.21 12.26 9.85
N GLU A 11 -3.49 11.96 10.06
CA GLU A 11 -3.92 10.68 10.61
C GLU A 11 -3.57 9.52 9.68
N GLN A 12 -3.73 9.72 8.38
CA GLN A 12 -3.36 8.73 7.39
C GLN A 12 -1.85 8.47 7.39
N MET A 13 -1.06 9.53 7.49
CA MET A 13 0.40 9.42 7.59
C MET A 13 0.82 8.67 8.85
N ILE A 14 0.18 8.95 9.99
CA ILE A 14 0.44 8.25 11.25
C ILE A 14 0.13 6.77 11.11
N ALA A 15 -1.00 6.44 10.48
CA ALA A 15 -1.39 5.06 10.25
C ALA A 15 -0.39 4.34 9.33
N GLU A 16 0.03 4.98 8.26
CA GLU A 16 1.01 4.41 7.33
C GLU A 16 2.36 4.18 8.01
N GLN A 17 2.81 5.12 8.85
CA GLN A 17 4.04 4.95 9.61
C GLN A 17 3.95 3.79 10.60
N TYR A 18 2.81 3.66 11.27
CA TYR A 18 2.56 2.55 12.18
C TYR A 18 2.67 1.22 11.45
N ILE A 19 2.01 1.12 10.32
CA ILE A 19 2.01 -0.11 9.50
C ILE A 19 3.41 -0.37 8.94
N PHE A 20 4.11 0.66 8.48
CA PHE A 20 5.48 0.55 7.99
C PHE A 20 6.40 -0.06 9.05
N LYS A 21 6.34 0.42 10.27
CA LYS A 21 7.14 -0.11 11.39
C LYS A 21 6.78 -1.57 11.70
N ALA A 22 5.49 -1.89 11.63
CA ALA A 22 5.04 -3.26 11.83
C ALA A 22 5.56 -4.20 10.74
N ILE A 23 5.62 -3.74 9.51
CA ILE A 23 6.19 -4.50 8.38
C ILE A 23 7.67 -4.76 8.61
N GLU A 24 8.44 -3.74 8.98
CA GLU A 24 9.87 -3.90 9.28
C GLU A 24 10.09 -4.94 10.36
N LYS A 25 9.27 -4.89 11.41
CA LYS A 25 9.36 -5.83 12.52
C LYS A 25 9.02 -7.25 12.07
N GLN A 26 7.97 -7.41 11.26
CA GLN A 26 7.55 -8.73 10.78
C GLN A 26 8.57 -9.34 9.83
N LEU A 27 9.13 -8.55 8.93
CA LEU A 27 10.13 -9.00 7.97
C LEU A 27 11.54 -9.06 8.56
N GLN A 28 11.76 -8.40 9.70
CA GLN A 28 13.08 -8.29 10.35
C GLN A 28 14.13 -7.66 9.44
N ILE A 29 13.72 -6.63 8.70
CA ILE A 29 14.54 -5.94 7.72
C ILE A 29 14.31 -4.44 7.87
N ASN A 30 15.36 -3.64 7.72
CA ASN A 30 15.22 -2.19 7.60
C ASN A 30 14.81 -1.87 6.17
N LEU A 31 13.74 -1.10 6.03
CA LEU A 31 13.19 -0.72 4.74
C LEU A 31 13.31 0.78 4.53
N GLU A 32 13.36 1.20 3.27
CA GLU A 32 13.29 2.61 2.90
C GLU A 32 11.83 3.00 2.67
N HIS A 33 11.47 4.18 3.15
CA HIS A 33 10.11 4.72 3.04
C HIS A 33 10.10 5.84 2.01
N ASP A 34 9.15 5.77 1.07
CA ASP A 34 8.93 6.82 0.05
C ASP A 34 10.17 7.17 -0.79
N ARG A 35 11.03 6.21 -1.04
CA ARG A 35 12.18 6.41 -1.92
C ARG A 35 11.72 6.54 -3.36
N LYS A 36 12.19 7.58 -4.05
CA LYS A 36 11.96 7.73 -5.49
C LYS A 36 12.90 6.84 -6.27
N ILE A 37 12.34 6.02 -7.14
CA ILE A 37 13.11 5.10 -7.99
C ILE A 37 12.85 5.51 -9.43
N TYR A 38 13.88 6.03 -10.09
CA TYR A 38 13.76 6.52 -11.46
C TYR A 38 13.86 5.34 -12.44
N LEU A 39 12.86 5.23 -13.30
CA LEU A 39 12.72 4.12 -14.25
C LEU A 39 13.05 4.54 -15.69
N ALA A 40 13.00 5.83 -15.98
CA ALA A 40 13.33 6.37 -17.29
C ALA A 40 13.83 7.79 -17.15
N ASP A 41 14.75 8.19 -18.06
CA ASP A 41 15.35 9.53 -18.02
C ASP A 41 14.66 10.51 -18.98
N ASN A 42 14.06 10.00 -20.06
CA ASN A 42 13.46 10.87 -21.05
C ASN A 42 12.17 10.24 -21.62
N PRO A 43 10.97 10.57 -21.11
CA PRO A 43 10.77 11.53 -20.02
C PRO A 43 11.18 10.95 -18.66
N PHE A 44 11.35 11.81 -17.68
CA PHE A 44 11.61 11.35 -16.33
C PHE A 44 10.38 10.62 -15.80
N THR A 45 10.55 9.35 -15.49
CA THR A 45 9.51 8.52 -14.91
C THR A 45 10.06 7.86 -13.66
N TYR A 46 9.33 7.97 -12.57
CA TYR A 46 9.74 7.33 -11.33
C TYR A 46 8.52 6.72 -10.62
N ILE A 47 8.81 5.77 -9.75
CA ILE A 47 7.84 5.26 -8.77
C ILE A 47 8.32 5.65 -7.39
N GLN A 48 7.38 5.70 -6.45
CA GLN A 48 7.68 6.03 -5.06
C GLN A 48 6.89 5.07 -4.15
N PRO A 49 7.36 3.82 -4.05
CA PRO A 49 6.64 2.82 -3.25
C PRO A 49 6.66 3.19 -1.77
N ASP A 50 5.67 2.71 -1.04
CA ASP A 50 5.59 2.97 0.40
C ASP A 50 6.75 2.35 1.15
N PHE A 51 7.24 1.19 0.71
CA PHE A 51 8.44 0.60 1.28
C PHE A 51 9.26 -0.13 0.22
N TYR A 52 10.57 -0.16 0.42
CA TYR A 52 11.50 -0.64 -0.58
C TYR A 52 12.80 -1.11 0.06
N SER A 53 13.39 -2.13 -0.50
CA SER A 53 14.77 -2.54 -0.17
C SER A 53 15.49 -3.00 -1.42
N GLU A 54 16.56 -2.30 -1.78
CA GLU A 54 17.39 -2.71 -2.90
C GLU A 54 18.16 -4.00 -2.56
N ASP A 55 18.69 -4.07 -1.35
CA ASP A 55 19.51 -5.21 -0.91
C ASP A 55 18.71 -6.52 -0.90
N TYR A 56 17.46 -6.47 -0.47
CA TYR A 56 16.61 -7.65 -0.38
C TYR A 56 15.64 -7.78 -1.55
N CYS A 57 15.71 -6.86 -2.51
CA CYS A 57 14.80 -6.83 -3.67
C CYS A 57 13.34 -6.89 -3.25
N ILE A 58 12.95 -5.97 -2.37
CA ILE A 58 11.56 -5.85 -1.88
C ILE A 58 10.97 -4.55 -2.36
N VAL A 59 9.76 -4.60 -2.88
CA VAL A 59 8.95 -3.43 -3.21
C VAL A 59 7.55 -3.64 -2.68
N GLY A 60 6.99 -2.63 -2.02
CA GLY A 60 5.68 -2.80 -1.42
C GLY A 60 4.89 -1.53 -1.27
N GLU A 61 3.59 -1.73 -1.12
CA GLU A 61 2.63 -0.66 -0.92
C GLU A 61 1.78 -0.97 0.30
N ILE A 62 1.39 0.09 0.99
CA ILE A 62 0.54 -0.01 2.19
C ILE A 62 -0.87 0.41 1.81
N PHE A 63 -1.83 -0.44 2.13
CA PHE A 63 -3.24 -0.15 1.95
C PHE A 63 -3.92 -0.14 3.32
N SER A 64 -4.08 1.07 3.87
CA SER A 64 -4.55 1.26 5.24
C SER A 64 -6.08 1.41 5.37
N HIS A 65 -6.82 0.94 4.38
CA HIS A 65 -8.27 1.01 4.39
C HIS A 65 -8.86 -0.13 5.23
N ILE A 66 -9.90 0.19 6.00
CA ILE A 66 -10.63 -0.78 6.81
C ILE A 66 -12.04 -0.93 6.23
N GLY A 67 -12.51 -2.15 6.13
CA GLY A 67 -13.82 -2.49 5.62
C GLY A 67 -13.83 -2.74 4.12
N LYS A 68 -15.04 -2.83 3.55
CA LYS A 68 -15.21 -3.14 2.14
C LYS A 68 -14.68 -2.02 1.26
N PRO A 69 -13.77 -2.30 0.33
CA PRO A 69 -13.20 -1.26 -0.52
C PRO A 69 -14.19 -0.80 -1.59
N LYS A 70 -14.06 0.48 -1.93
CA LYS A 70 -14.77 1.07 -3.05
C LYS A 70 -13.99 0.84 -4.34
N LYS A 71 -14.63 1.09 -5.49
CA LYS A 71 -14.01 0.92 -6.80
C LYS A 71 -12.70 1.70 -6.94
N ALA A 72 -12.66 2.93 -6.46
CA ALA A 72 -11.45 3.75 -6.52
C ALA A 72 -10.28 3.13 -5.79
N GLN A 73 -10.53 2.44 -4.68
CA GLN A 73 -9.51 1.77 -3.89
C GLN A 73 -8.97 0.54 -4.59
N ASN A 74 -9.82 -0.22 -5.28
CA ASN A 74 -9.39 -1.33 -6.12
C ASN A 74 -8.51 -0.85 -7.27
N ASN A 75 -8.87 0.28 -7.87
CA ASN A 75 -8.07 0.89 -8.94
C ASN A 75 -6.70 1.33 -8.43
N LYS A 76 -6.62 1.84 -7.20
CA LYS A 76 -5.36 2.20 -6.57
C LYS A 76 -4.45 0.97 -6.44
N ILE A 77 -4.99 -0.14 -5.96
CA ILE A 77 -4.21 -1.37 -5.81
C ILE A 77 -3.73 -1.87 -7.18
N ALA A 78 -4.59 -1.83 -8.19
CA ALA A 78 -4.21 -2.22 -9.55
C ALA A 78 -3.07 -1.34 -10.08
N ASN A 79 -3.12 -0.04 -9.85
CA ASN A 79 -2.05 0.88 -10.25
C ASN A 79 -0.75 0.59 -9.51
N ASP A 80 -0.83 0.27 -8.22
CA ASP A 80 0.35 -0.08 -7.44
C ASP A 80 1.01 -1.35 -7.98
N ILE A 81 0.21 -2.34 -8.38
CA ILE A 81 0.71 -3.55 -9.01
C ILE A 81 1.42 -3.25 -10.33
N LEU A 82 0.83 -2.38 -11.17
CA LEU A 82 1.46 -1.96 -12.41
C LEU A 82 2.84 -1.33 -12.17
N LYS A 83 2.97 -0.51 -11.15
CA LYS A 83 4.26 0.09 -10.78
C LYS A 83 5.31 -0.96 -10.42
N MET A 84 4.91 -1.97 -9.66
CA MET A 84 5.80 -3.06 -9.27
C MET A 84 6.25 -3.87 -10.49
N LEU A 85 5.34 -4.16 -11.39
CA LEU A 85 5.66 -4.90 -12.61
C LEU A 85 6.55 -4.10 -13.54
N LEU A 86 6.32 -2.79 -13.64
CA LEU A 86 7.17 -1.90 -14.43
C LEU A 86 8.59 -1.87 -13.87
N LEU A 87 8.72 -1.79 -12.54
CA LEU A 87 10.04 -1.85 -11.90
C LEU A 87 10.80 -3.11 -12.29
N GLU A 88 10.15 -4.26 -12.24
CA GLU A 88 10.77 -5.53 -12.64
C GLU A 88 11.16 -5.53 -14.12
N LYS A 89 10.31 -5.00 -14.96
CA LYS A 89 10.57 -4.95 -16.41
C LYS A 89 11.78 -4.07 -16.73
N VAL A 90 11.86 -2.91 -16.12
CA VAL A 90 12.93 -1.93 -16.38
C VAL A 90 14.26 -2.40 -15.83
N THR A 91 14.27 -2.94 -14.61
CA THR A 91 15.52 -3.35 -13.95
C THR A 91 15.99 -4.74 -14.37
N GLY A 92 15.11 -5.56 -14.91
CA GLY A 92 15.40 -6.97 -15.20
C GLY A 92 15.55 -7.83 -13.95
N LYS A 93 15.23 -7.29 -12.79
CA LYS A 93 15.32 -7.98 -11.50
C LYS A 93 13.95 -8.48 -11.08
N LYS A 94 13.93 -9.57 -10.33
CA LYS A 94 12.72 -10.03 -9.66
C LYS A 94 12.67 -9.48 -8.25
N TYR A 95 11.53 -8.93 -7.89
CA TYR A 95 11.30 -8.37 -6.56
C TYR A 95 10.29 -9.22 -5.79
N ARG A 96 10.47 -9.25 -4.50
CA ARG A 96 9.40 -9.66 -3.60
C ARG A 96 8.42 -8.50 -3.58
N LYS A 97 7.24 -8.71 -4.18
CA LYS A 97 6.20 -7.68 -4.34
C LYS A 97 5.16 -7.89 -3.26
N ILE A 98 4.94 -6.88 -2.43
CA ILE A 98 4.10 -7.01 -1.24
C ILE A 98 3.06 -5.90 -1.21
N ILE A 99 1.82 -6.27 -0.95
CA ILE A 99 0.76 -5.33 -0.58
C ILE A 99 0.40 -5.64 0.87
N ALA A 100 0.59 -4.65 1.74
CA ALA A 100 0.28 -4.78 3.16
C ALA A 100 -1.08 -4.17 3.43
N VAL A 101 -2.00 -4.98 3.91
CA VAL A 101 -3.33 -4.54 4.34
C VAL A 101 -3.41 -4.62 5.87
N CYS A 102 -4.40 -3.98 6.45
CA CYS A 102 -4.58 -3.97 7.89
C CYS A 102 -5.99 -4.37 8.32
N ASP A 103 -6.71 -5.04 7.43
CA ASP A 103 -8.07 -5.47 7.70
C ASP A 103 -8.36 -6.82 7.05
N GLU A 104 -9.03 -7.68 7.79
CA GLU A 104 -9.33 -9.02 7.33
C GLU A 104 -10.30 -9.07 6.15
N ILE A 105 -11.25 -8.14 6.10
CA ILE A 105 -12.19 -8.04 4.98
C ILE A 105 -11.43 -7.76 3.69
N GLU A 106 -10.49 -6.83 3.72
CA GLU A 106 -9.65 -6.49 2.58
C GLU A 106 -8.75 -7.65 2.19
N TRP A 107 -8.14 -8.29 3.18
CA TRP A 107 -7.28 -9.45 2.95
C TRP A 107 -8.03 -10.59 2.25
N LYS A 108 -9.23 -10.91 2.73
CA LYS A 108 -10.07 -11.94 2.13
C LYS A 108 -10.48 -11.59 0.70
N LYS A 109 -10.79 -10.33 0.45
CA LYS A 109 -11.19 -9.88 -0.88
C LYS A 109 -10.04 -10.01 -1.88
N LEU A 110 -8.83 -9.63 -1.50
CA LEU A 110 -7.65 -9.73 -2.36
C LEU A 110 -7.19 -11.17 -2.57
N ASN A 111 -7.66 -12.10 -1.77
CA ASN A 111 -7.42 -13.52 -1.94
C ASN A 111 -8.65 -14.26 -2.52
N GLY A 112 -9.62 -13.52 -3.01
CA GLY A 112 -10.89 -14.07 -3.51
C GLY A 112 -10.86 -14.47 -4.98
N LYS A 113 -11.97 -14.21 -5.67
CA LYS A 113 -12.21 -14.68 -7.04
C LYS A 113 -12.26 -13.58 -8.09
N SER A 114 -11.97 -12.34 -7.71
CA SER A 114 -11.99 -11.22 -8.65
C SER A 114 -10.82 -11.30 -9.64
N VAL A 115 -10.93 -10.55 -10.73
CA VAL A 115 -9.82 -10.42 -11.69
C VAL A 115 -8.58 -9.89 -10.97
N LEU A 116 -8.76 -8.92 -10.09
CA LEU A 116 -7.65 -8.36 -9.31
C LEU A 116 -6.98 -9.43 -8.46
N ALA A 117 -7.77 -10.24 -7.74
CA ALA A 117 -7.24 -11.32 -6.90
C ALA A 117 -6.49 -12.37 -7.73
N GLU A 118 -7.01 -12.72 -8.89
CA GLU A 118 -6.32 -13.67 -9.77
C GLU A 118 -5.02 -13.08 -10.33
N THR A 119 -5.03 -11.80 -10.68
CA THR A 119 -3.82 -11.10 -11.10
C THR A 119 -2.74 -11.16 -10.02
N ILE A 120 -3.12 -10.92 -8.78
CA ILE A 120 -2.21 -11.01 -7.63
C ILE A 120 -1.57 -12.39 -7.56
N ARG A 121 -2.37 -13.44 -7.69
CA ARG A 121 -1.86 -14.82 -7.66
C ARG A 121 -0.94 -15.11 -8.84
N GLN A 122 -1.35 -14.74 -10.04
CA GLN A 122 -0.60 -15.05 -11.27
C GLN A 122 0.76 -14.33 -11.32
N PHE A 123 0.83 -13.12 -10.81
CA PHE A 123 2.08 -12.36 -10.80
C PHE A 123 2.88 -12.53 -9.50
N GLY A 124 2.45 -13.43 -8.62
CA GLY A 124 3.20 -13.75 -7.41
C GLY A 124 3.32 -12.60 -6.43
N ILE A 125 2.29 -11.77 -6.32
CA ILE A 125 2.26 -10.68 -5.36
C ILE A 125 1.78 -11.18 -4.02
N GLU A 126 2.53 -10.90 -2.95
CA GLU A 126 2.16 -11.29 -1.60
C GLU A 126 1.20 -10.29 -1.00
N ILE A 127 0.16 -10.78 -0.35
CA ILE A 127 -0.73 -9.95 0.46
C ILE A 127 -0.48 -10.30 1.92
N ILE A 128 0.01 -9.35 2.69
CA ILE A 128 0.21 -9.56 4.12
C ILE A 128 -0.83 -8.74 4.89
N ASN A 129 -1.36 -9.34 5.94
CA ASN A 129 -2.32 -8.66 6.82
C ASN A 129 -1.60 -8.26 8.09
N ILE A 130 -1.44 -6.96 8.28
CA ILE A 130 -0.79 -6.41 9.46
C ILE A 130 -1.85 -6.21 10.54
N GLU A 131 -1.66 -6.86 11.66
CA GLU A 131 -2.54 -6.68 12.81
C GLU A 131 -2.26 -5.34 13.47
N ILE A 132 -3.30 -4.55 13.66
CA ILE A 132 -3.19 -3.23 14.26
C ILE A 132 -3.97 -3.19 15.57
N GLU A 133 -3.50 -2.38 16.51
CA GLU A 133 -4.17 -2.20 17.78
C GLU A 133 -5.50 -1.45 17.60
N ASP A 134 -6.44 -1.68 18.53
CA ASP A 134 -7.77 -1.08 18.49
C ASP A 134 -7.73 0.43 18.39
N GLU A 135 -6.81 1.06 19.11
CA GLU A 135 -6.65 2.51 19.09
C GLU A 135 -6.29 3.00 17.66
N MET A 136 -5.35 2.34 17.01
CA MET A 136 -4.96 2.68 15.65
C MET A 136 -6.10 2.40 14.67
N ARG A 137 -6.81 1.29 14.85
CA ARG A 137 -7.98 0.96 14.04
C ARG A 137 -9.04 2.06 14.10
N ASN A 138 -9.31 2.54 15.30
CA ASN A 138 -10.25 3.64 15.50
C ASN A 138 -9.79 4.93 14.83
N THR A 139 -8.50 5.22 14.90
CA THR A 139 -7.90 6.38 14.21
C THR A 139 -8.14 6.32 12.70
N ILE A 140 -7.92 5.17 12.10
CA ILE A 140 -8.13 4.96 10.66
C ILE A 140 -9.62 5.11 10.32
N LEU A 141 -10.50 4.50 11.10
CA LEU A 141 -11.95 4.57 10.88
C LEU A 141 -12.45 6.01 10.95
N GLU A 142 -11.96 6.78 11.93
CA GLU A 142 -12.33 8.19 12.06
C GLU A 142 -11.86 9.01 10.86
N ALA A 143 -10.64 8.76 10.37
CA ALA A 143 -10.12 9.43 9.20
C ALA A 143 -10.94 9.11 7.95
N GLN A 144 -11.32 7.84 7.76
CA GLN A 144 -12.17 7.42 6.65
C GLN A 144 -13.55 8.09 6.69
N LYS A 145 -14.11 8.18 7.89
CA LYS A 145 -15.42 8.83 8.11
C LYS A 145 -15.39 10.30 7.74
N ARG A 146 -14.33 11.01 8.15
CA ARG A 146 -14.14 12.42 7.80
C ARG A 146 -13.96 12.61 6.30
N GLN A 147 -13.20 11.76 5.64
CA GLN A 147 -13.01 11.80 4.21
C GLN A 147 -14.33 11.63 3.46
N THR A 148 -15.16 10.69 3.90
CA THR A 148 -16.47 10.47 3.31
C THR A 148 -17.37 11.70 3.46
N MET A 149 -17.34 12.34 4.63
CA MET A 149 -18.13 13.55 4.90
C MET A 149 -17.68 14.74 4.05
N VAL A 150 -16.37 14.87 3.80
CA VAL A 150 -15.81 15.96 2.99
C VAL A 150 -16.12 15.77 1.51
N ASN A 151 -16.16 14.54 1.05
CA ASN A 151 -16.37 14.20 -0.37
C ASN A 151 -17.84 13.95 -0.74
N ALA A 152 -18.73 14.03 0.24
CA ALA A 152 -20.16 13.79 0.01
C ALA A 152 -20.88 14.99 -0.65
#